data_1e6204d151dc31bf71dda74b8d11503f
#
_entry.id   1e6204d151dc31bf71dda74b8d11503f
#
_cell.length_a   1.000
_cell.length_b   1.000
_cell.length_c   1.000
_cell.angle_alpha   90.00
_cell.angle_beta   90.00
_cell.angle_gamma   90.00
#
_symmetry.space_group_name_H-M   'P 1'
#
loop_
_entity.id
_entity.type
_entity.pdbx_description
1 polymer ?
#
loop_
_entity_poly.entity_id
_entity_poly.type
_entity_poly.pdbx_seq_one_letter_code
_entity_poly.pdbx_strand_id
1 'polypeptide(L)'
;MNIFREALRRIFNPSAIKKAPVERLPGGIDWHCHILPGVDDGFQEARKSLEMLALYEGAGVKEVWLTPHIMEDVPNETTHLRQVFADFQKQYQQDFAKRNPADRQMVKLHLAAENMLDALFEKRLKAGDLLPLGEDGKHLLV
;
A
#
# COMPACT_ATOMS: atom_id res chain seq x y z
N MET A 1 26.81 -4.09 -13.00
CA MET A 1 25.60 -4.95 -12.94
C MET A 1 24.57 -4.23 -12.07
N ASN A 2 23.39 -3.92 -12.63
CA ASN A 2 22.46 -2.99 -12.01
C ASN A 2 21.51 -3.76 -11.06
N ILE A 3 21.84 -3.76 -9.76
CA ILE A 3 21.10 -4.47 -8.68
C ILE A 3 19.60 -4.08 -8.70
N PHE A 4 19.30 -2.85 -9.07
CA PHE A 4 17.93 -2.35 -9.18
C PHE A 4 17.11 -3.03 -10.29
N ARG A 5 17.74 -3.31 -11.44
CA ARG A 5 17.09 -4.03 -12.56
C ARG A 5 16.84 -5.51 -12.22
N GLU A 6 17.69 -6.10 -11.40
CA GLU A 6 17.54 -7.48 -10.95
C GLU A 6 16.43 -7.63 -9.90
N ALA A 7 16.33 -6.67 -8.99
CA ALA A 7 15.23 -6.60 -8.02
C ALA A 7 13.87 -6.43 -8.73
N LEU A 8 13.78 -5.51 -9.70
CA LEU A 8 12.56 -5.31 -10.50
C LEU A 8 12.19 -6.55 -11.34
N ARG A 9 13.18 -7.27 -11.92
CA ARG A 9 12.91 -8.52 -12.63
C ARG A 9 12.32 -9.60 -11.73
N ARG A 10 12.74 -9.66 -10.46
CA ARG A 10 12.22 -10.61 -9.47
C ARG A 10 10.78 -10.25 -9.05
N ILE A 11 10.48 -8.97 -8.91
CA ILE A 11 9.13 -8.47 -8.57
C ILE A 11 8.13 -8.73 -9.72
N PHE A 12 8.57 -8.62 -10.99
CA PHE A 12 7.71 -8.76 -12.16
C PHE A 12 7.71 -10.16 -12.82
N ASN A 13 8.43 -11.13 -12.25
CA ASN A 13 8.41 -12.52 -12.72
C ASN A 13 7.75 -13.45 -11.70
N PRO A 14 6.46 -13.81 -11.88
CA PRO A 14 5.73 -14.67 -10.93
C PRO A 14 6.41 -16.03 -10.67
N SER A 15 7.15 -16.55 -11.64
CA SER A 15 7.89 -17.81 -11.48
C SER A 15 9.19 -17.65 -10.70
N ALA A 16 9.79 -16.46 -10.68
CA ALA A 16 10.98 -16.17 -9.89
C ALA A 16 10.61 -15.90 -8.41
N ILE A 17 9.44 -15.32 -8.16
CA ILE A 17 8.93 -15.08 -6.80
C ILE A 17 8.75 -16.38 -6.02
N LYS A 18 8.33 -17.47 -6.69
CA LYS A 18 8.14 -18.79 -6.06
C LYS A 18 9.45 -19.45 -5.62
N LYS A 19 10.61 -18.97 -6.07
CA LYS A 19 11.95 -19.58 -5.83
C LYS A 19 12.85 -18.74 -4.91
N ALA A 20 12.54 -17.48 -4.68
CA ALA A 20 13.35 -16.66 -3.79
C ALA A 20 12.92 -16.90 -2.33
N PRO A 21 13.85 -17.16 -1.40
CA PRO A 21 13.50 -17.14 0.02
C PRO A 21 12.99 -15.76 0.37
N VAL A 22 11.75 -15.70 0.85
CA VAL A 22 11.19 -14.45 1.38
C VAL A 22 11.92 -14.18 2.69
N GLU A 23 12.64 -13.06 2.74
CA GLU A 23 13.24 -12.61 3.99
C GLU A 23 12.12 -12.38 5.01
N ARG A 24 12.23 -13.00 6.18
CA ARG A 24 11.19 -12.88 7.20
C ARG A 24 11.33 -11.56 7.94
N LEU A 25 10.23 -10.82 8.01
CA LEU A 25 10.07 -9.59 8.78
C LEU A 25 8.96 -9.78 9.81
N PRO A 26 9.09 -10.71 10.77
CA PRO A 26 8.01 -11.05 11.69
C PRO A 26 7.62 -9.84 12.54
N GLY A 27 6.35 -9.45 12.44
CA GLY A 27 5.83 -8.28 13.14
C GLY A 27 6.18 -6.94 12.50
N GLY A 28 6.77 -6.94 11.29
CA GLY A 28 7.09 -5.72 10.55
C GLY A 28 5.86 -4.87 10.23
N ILE A 29 6.06 -3.57 10.19
CA ILE A 29 5.06 -2.60 9.75
C ILE A 29 5.67 -1.84 8.58
N ASP A 30 4.97 -1.79 7.46
CA ASP A 30 5.31 -0.90 6.34
C ASP A 30 4.54 0.40 6.48
N TRP A 31 5.24 1.48 6.71
CA TRP A 31 4.66 2.80 6.95
C TRP A 31 4.41 3.62 5.69
N HIS A 32 4.92 3.18 4.54
CA HIS A 32 4.87 3.96 3.31
C HIS A 32 4.90 3.07 2.07
N CYS A 33 3.78 2.97 1.35
CA CYS A 33 3.73 2.27 0.08
C CYS A 33 2.62 2.78 -0.84
N HIS A 34 2.78 2.54 -2.15
CA HIS A 34 1.87 2.94 -3.22
C HIS A 34 1.19 1.72 -3.87
N ILE A 35 0.63 0.84 -3.03
CA ILE A 35 -0.06 -0.37 -3.51
C ILE A 35 -1.58 -0.22 -3.59
N LEU A 36 -2.15 0.93 -3.23
CA LEU A 36 -3.57 1.19 -3.48
C LEU A 36 -3.78 1.32 -5.00
N PRO A 37 -4.58 0.43 -5.63
CA PRO A 37 -4.55 0.32 -7.09
C PRO A 37 -5.21 1.50 -7.79
N GLY A 38 -4.57 2.01 -8.85
CA GLY A 38 -5.14 2.95 -9.81
C GLY A 38 -5.36 4.37 -9.33
N VAL A 39 -4.70 4.81 -8.24
CA VAL A 39 -4.91 6.16 -7.67
C VAL A 39 -3.73 7.11 -7.87
N ASP A 40 -2.53 6.60 -8.11
CA ASP A 40 -1.31 7.38 -8.32
C ASP A 40 -0.33 6.65 -9.27
N ASP A 41 0.95 6.95 -9.19
CA ASP A 41 2.02 6.33 -9.98
C ASP A 41 2.44 4.92 -9.49
N GLY A 42 1.82 4.43 -8.43
CA GLY A 42 2.03 3.09 -7.92
C GLY A 42 1.37 1.99 -8.77
N PHE A 43 0.87 0.95 -8.13
CA PHE A 43 0.21 -0.14 -8.85
C PHE A 43 -1.11 0.27 -9.47
N GLN A 44 -1.29 -0.02 -10.77
CA GLN A 44 -2.52 0.28 -11.49
C GLN A 44 -3.56 -0.85 -11.41
N GLU A 45 -3.10 -2.08 -11.24
CA GLU A 45 -3.94 -3.27 -11.24
C GLU A 45 -4.09 -3.85 -9.83
N ALA A 46 -5.33 -4.02 -9.36
CA ALA A 46 -5.62 -4.63 -8.06
C ALA A 46 -4.97 -6.02 -7.90
N ARG A 47 -4.84 -6.78 -8.97
CA ARG A 47 -4.17 -8.09 -8.96
C ARG A 47 -2.71 -7.98 -8.48
N LYS A 48 -1.96 -6.99 -8.96
CA LYS A 48 -0.57 -6.78 -8.53
C LYS A 48 -0.47 -6.37 -7.06
N SER A 49 -1.41 -5.55 -6.61
CA SER A 49 -1.53 -5.16 -5.21
C SER A 49 -1.80 -6.38 -4.31
N LEU A 50 -2.69 -7.27 -4.74
CA LEU A 50 -2.99 -8.52 -4.02
C LEU A 50 -1.79 -9.48 -4.00
N GLU A 51 -1.06 -9.59 -5.11
CA GLU A 51 0.19 -10.37 -5.17
C GLU A 51 1.23 -9.82 -4.18
N MET A 52 1.35 -8.49 -4.05
CA MET A 52 2.26 -7.86 -3.09
C MET A 52 1.83 -8.14 -1.63
N LEU A 53 0.53 -8.06 -1.33
CA LEU A 53 0.03 -8.42 0.01
C LEU A 53 0.30 -9.89 0.35
N ALA A 54 0.21 -10.80 -0.62
CA ALA A 54 0.57 -12.21 -0.42
C ALA A 54 2.06 -12.39 -0.10
N LEU A 55 2.94 -11.53 -0.64
CA LEU A 55 4.36 -11.51 -0.26
C LEU A 55 4.56 -10.98 1.17
N TYR A 56 3.87 -9.92 1.56
CA TYR A 56 3.89 -9.40 2.93
C TYR A 56 3.41 -10.45 3.94
N GLU A 57 2.32 -11.17 3.65
CA GLU A 57 1.85 -12.30 4.47
C GLU A 57 2.96 -13.35 4.65
N GLY A 58 3.63 -13.74 3.54
CA GLY A 58 4.73 -14.70 3.56
C GLY A 58 5.95 -14.21 4.34
N ALA A 59 6.22 -12.92 4.33
CA ALA A 59 7.30 -12.29 5.09
C ALA A 59 6.97 -12.13 6.58
N GLY A 60 5.69 -12.21 6.96
CA GLY A 60 5.24 -12.02 8.34
C GLY A 60 5.03 -10.57 8.72
N VAL A 61 4.87 -9.68 7.73
CA VAL A 61 4.46 -8.28 7.94
C VAL A 61 3.06 -8.27 8.52
N LYS A 62 2.82 -7.44 9.54
CA LYS A 62 1.53 -7.36 10.23
C LYS A 62 0.64 -6.25 9.74
N GLU A 63 1.23 -5.11 9.44
CA GLU A 63 0.49 -3.90 9.10
C GLU A 63 1.15 -3.17 7.94
N VAL A 64 0.33 -2.59 7.09
CA VAL A 64 0.77 -1.79 5.94
C VAL A 64 -0.05 -0.52 5.85
N TRP A 65 0.62 0.61 5.75
CA TRP A 65 0.02 1.91 5.51
C TRP A 65 0.09 2.25 4.03
N LEU A 66 -1.06 2.25 3.39
CA LEU A 66 -1.20 2.67 1.99
C LEU A 66 -1.23 4.19 1.96
N THR A 67 -0.24 4.79 1.33
CA THR A 67 0.01 6.23 1.35
C THR A 67 0.03 6.82 -0.05
N PRO A 68 -1.10 6.76 -0.80
CA PRO A 68 -1.15 7.36 -2.13
C PRO A 68 -0.85 8.85 -2.09
N HIS A 69 -0.31 9.36 -3.22
CA HIS A 69 -0.02 10.78 -3.38
C HIS A 69 -1.27 11.65 -3.33
N ILE A 70 -1.17 12.78 -2.61
CA ILE A 70 -2.05 13.94 -2.75
C ILE A 70 -1.17 15.17 -3.02
N MET A 71 -1.21 15.67 -4.25
CA MET A 71 -0.46 16.85 -4.72
C MET A 71 -1.20 17.51 -5.87
N GLU A 72 -0.79 18.71 -6.28
CA GLU A 72 -1.45 19.45 -7.38
C GLU A 72 -1.50 18.64 -8.67
N ASP A 73 -0.41 17.89 -9.00
CA ASP A 73 -0.36 17.04 -10.21
C ASP A 73 -1.14 15.73 -10.07
N VAL A 74 -1.42 15.29 -8.84
CA VAL A 74 -2.23 14.10 -8.52
C VAL A 74 -3.25 14.50 -7.44
N PRO A 75 -4.29 15.28 -7.80
CA PRO A 75 -5.19 15.90 -6.84
C PRO A 75 -6.28 14.93 -6.34
N ASN A 76 -5.84 13.82 -5.78
CA ASN A 76 -6.73 12.81 -5.23
C ASN A 76 -7.65 13.42 -4.14
N GLU A 77 -8.94 13.15 -4.24
CA GLU A 77 -9.90 13.50 -3.20
C GLU A 77 -9.89 12.48 -2.06
N THR A 78 -9.85 12.93 -0.82
CA THR A 78 -9.80 12.04 0.36
C THR A 78 -11.01 11.11 0.43
N THR A 79 -12.18 11.57 0.04
CA THR A 79 -13.41 10.78 -0.05
C THR A 79 -13.29 9.66 -1.09
N HIS A 80 -12.69 9.96 -2.25
CA HIS A 80 -12.42 8.96 -3.29
C HIS A 80 -11.42 7.91 -2.81
N LEU A 81 -10.32 8.34 -2.22
CA LEU A 81 -9.31 7.43 -1.67
C LEU A 81 -9.89 6.49 -0.61
N ARG A 82 -10.75 7.00 0.28
CA ARG A 82 -11.45 6.17 1.27
C ARG A 82 -12.36 5.13 0.62
N GLN A 83 -13.05 5.49 -0.45
CA GLN A 83 -13.91 4.55 -1.18
C GLN A 83 -13.07 3.46 -1.86
N VAL A 84 -12.04 3.84 -2.61
CA VAL A 84 -11.14 2.87 -3.27
C VAL A 84 -10.49 1.96 -2.23
N PHE A 85 -10.05 2.49 -1.11
CA PHE A 85 -9.49 1.70 -0.01
C PHE A 85 -10.49 0.69 0.55
N ALA A 86 -11.72 1.10 0.83
CA ALA A 86 -12.76 0.19 1.34
C ALA A 86 -13.07 -0.94 0.36
N ASP A 87 -13.13 -0.64 -0.94
CA ASP A 87 -13.37 -1.64 -1.97
C ASP A 87 -12.18 -2.58 -2.14
N PHE A 88 -10.95 -2.05 -2.05
CA PHE A 88 -9.74 -2.85 -2.10
C PHE A 88 -9.60 -3.78 -0.87
N GLN A 89 -9.96 -3.30 0.33
CA GLN A 89 -10.00 -4.15 1.53
C GLN A 89 -10.93 -5.35 1.35
N LYS A 90 -12.13 -5.15 0.78
CA LYS A 90 -13.06 -6.26 0.50
C LYS A 90 -12.48 -7.26 -0.50
N GLN A 91 -11.84 -6.75 -1.57
CA GLN A 91 -11.17 -7.61 -2.56
C GLN A 91 -10.06 -8.44 -1.90
N TYR A 92 -9.26 -7.82 -1.04
CA TYR A 92 -8.19 -8.51 -0.31
C TYR A 92 -8.74 -9.60 0.63
N GLN A 93 -9.80 -9.30 1.39
CA GLN A 93 -10.45 -10.27 2.25
C GLN A 93 -10.95 -11.48 1.46
N GLN A 94 -11.58 -11.25 0.31
CA GLN A 94 -12.07 -12.31 -0.57
C GLN A 94 -10.92 -13.14 -1.18
N ASP A 95 -9.84 -12.48 -1.60
CA ASP A 95 -8.65 -13.15 -2.15
C ASP A 95 -7.96 -14.00 -1.09
N PHE A 96 -7.77 -13.46 0.11
CA PHE A 96 -7.18 -14.19 1.23
C PHE A 96 -8.00 -15.42 1.59
N ALA A 97 -9.33 -15.28 1.69
CA ALA A 97 -10.24 -16.39 1.99
C ALA A 97 -10.19 -17.47 0.90
N LYS A 98 -10.13 -17.09 -0.38
CA LYS A 98 -10.03 -18.05 -1.50
C LYS A 98 -8.70 -18.80 -1.49
N ARG A 99 -7.59 -18.11 -1.22
CA ARG A 99 -6.26 -18.73 -1.13
C ARG A 99 -6.13 -19.63 0.09
N ASN A 100 -6.84 -19.31 1.17
CA ASN A 100 -6.81 -19.99 2.46
C ASN A 100 -5.39 -20.44 2.85
N PRO A 101 -4.41 -19.51 2.93
CA PRO A 101 -3.01 -19.86 3.12
C PRO A 101 -2.80 -20.42 4.53
N ALA A 102 -2.24 -21.65 4.60
CA ALA A 102 -1.82 -22.24 5.86
C ALA A 102 -0.71 -21.39 6.48
N ASP A 103 -0.72 -21.24 7.79
CA ASP A 103 0.34 -20.59 8.59
C ASP A 103 0.61 -19.11 8.25
N ARG A 104 -0.37 -18.41 7.65
CA ARG A 104 -0.28 -16.99 7.35
C ARG A 104 -1.42 -16.22 7.99
N GLN A 105 -1.13 -14.98 8.37
CA GLN A 105 -2.14 -14.05 8.86
C GLN A 105 -2.38 -12.98 7.80
N MET A 106 -3.61 -12.52 7.72
CA MET A 106 -3.98 -11.40 6.87
C MET A 106 -3.29 -10.13 7.39
N VAL A 107 -2.70 -9.36 6.48
CA VAL A 107 -2.06 -8.07 6.80
C VAL A 107 -3.15 -7.04 7.12
N LYS A 108 -2.98 -6.30 8.21
CA LYS A 108 -3.86 -5.19 8.54
C LYS A 108 -3.52 -4.00 7.64
N LEU A 109 -4.51 -3.48 6.93
CA LEU A 109 -4.34 -2.34 6.03
C LEU A 109 -4.83 -1.06 6.69
N HIS A 110 -4.07 0.01 6.49
CA HIS A 110 -4.42 1.36 6.90
C HIS A 110 -4.32 2.29 5.70
N LEU A 111 -5.08 3.38 5.72
CA LEU A 111 -5.02 4.43 4.71
C LEU A 111 -4.47 5.71 5.34
N ALA A 112 -3.46 6.28 4.71
CA ALA A 112 -2.97 7.63 4.93
C ALA A 112 -2.74 8.29 3.56
N ALA A 113 -2.03 9.40 3.51
CA ALA A 113 -1.57 9.99 2.25
C ALA A 113 -0.14 10.50 2.38
N GLU A 114 0.61 10.41 1.28
CA GLU A 114 1.83 11.18 1.08
C GLU A 114 1.46 12.51 0.43
N ASN A 115 1.73 13.60 1.12
CA ASN A 115 1.36 14.93 0.67
C ASN A 115 2.57 15.67 0.12
N MET A 116 2.40 16.42 -0.96
CA MET A 116 3.36 17.44 -1.37
C MET A 116 3.05 18.73 -0.60
N LEU A 117 4.08 19.44 -0.13
CA LEU A 117 3.91 20.76 0.49
C LEU A 117 3.66 21.84 -0.58
N ASP A 118 2.48 21.82 -1.17
CA ASP A 118 2.00 22.69 -2.23
C ASP A 118 0.74 23.48 -1.82
N ALA A 119 0.16 24.24 -2.73
CA ALA A 119 -1.04 25.03 -2.46
C ALA A 119 -2.26 24.15 -2.16
N LEU A 120 -2.34 22.94 -2.75
CA LEU A 120 -3.39 21.98 -2.44
C LEU A 120 -3.30 21.50 -1.00
N PHE A 121 -2.08 21.19 -0.52
CA PHE A 121 -1.86 20.80 0.86
C PHE A 121 -2.28 21.90 1.84
N GLU A 122 -1.89 23.15 1.60
CA GLU A 122 -2.28 24.27 2.46
C GLU A 122 -3.81 24.43 2.52
N LYS A 123 -4.50 24.30 1.39
CA LYS A 123 -5.96 24.37 1.31
C LYS A 123 -6.60 23.26 2.14
N ARG A 124 -6.14 22.02 2.02
CA ARG A 124 -6.67 20.86 2.73
C ARG A 124 -6.37 20.91 4.22
N LEU A 125 -5.18 21.37 4.60
CA LEU A 125 -4.82 21.57 6.00
C LEU A 125 -5.76 22.56 6.69
N LYS A 126 -6.06 23.69 6.03
CA LYS A 126 -7.01 24.69 6.53
C LYS A 126 -8.44 24.14 6.64
N ALA A 127 -8.82 23.24 5.76
CA ALA A 127 -10.15 22.60 5.76
C ALA A 127 -10.24 21.39 6.71
N GLY A 128 -9.12 20.92 7.27
CA GLY A 128 -9.07 19.68 8.04
C GLY A 128 -9.32 18.41 7.21
N ASP A 129 -9.15 18.50 5.88
CA ASP A 129 -9.37 17.41 4.92
C ASP A 129 -8.06 16.67 4.61
N LEU A 130 -7.60 15.88 5.56
CA LEU A 130 -6.32 15.14 5.50
C LEU A 130 -6.51 13.67 5.83
N LEU A 131 -5.56 12.86 5.39
CA LEU A 131 -5.42 11.45 5.73
C LEU A 131 -4.15 11.27 6.56
N PRO A 132 -4.24 11.33 7.90
CA PRO A 132 -3.08 11.25 8.76
C PRO A 132 -2.50 9.83 8.81
N LEU A 133 -1.21 9.76 9.10
CA LEU A 133 -0.46 8.55 9.39
C LEU A 133 -0.53 8.25 10.90
N GLY A 134 -0.63 6.98 11.25
CA GLY A 134 -0.72 6.55 12.64
C GLY A 134 -2.14 6.55 13.22
N GLU A 135 -2.37 5.67 14.19
CA GLU A 135 -3.71 5.49 14.78
C GLU A 135 -4.16 6.68 15.63
N ASP A 136 -3.21 7.50 16.10
CA ASP A 136 -3.50 8.70 16.89
C ASP A 136 -3.91 9.91 16.05
N GLY A 137 -3.80 9.82 14.71
CA GLY A 137 -4.19 10.86 13.76
C GLY A 137 -3.38 12.16 13.85
N LYS A 138 -2.18 12.13 14.45
CA LYS A 138 -1.37 13.33 14.73
C LYS A 138 -0.18 13.53 13.78
N HIS A 139 0.08 12.54 12.92
CA HIS A 139 1.22 12.56 12.04
C HIS A 139 0.78 12.73 10.59
N LEU A 140 1.53 13.49 9.82
CA LEU A 140 1.36 13.63 8.38
C LEU A 140 2.65 13.18 7.69
N LEU A 141 2.50 12.44 6.60
CA LEU A 141 3.59 12.14 5.69
C LEU A 141 3.62 13.24 4.63
N VAL A 142 4.78 13.90 4.47
CA VAL A 142 5.02 14.98 3.51
C VAL A 142 6.34 14.79 2.82
#